data_c105661f0087ed7ac41439b56ce0b298
#
_entry.id   c105661f0087ed7ac41439b56ce0b298
#
_cell.length_a   1.000
_cell.length_b   1.000
_cell.length_c   1.000
_cell.angle_alpha   90.00
_cell.angle_beta   90.00
_cell.angle_gamma   90.00
#
_symmetry.space_group_name_H-M   'P 1'
#
loop_
_entity.id
_entity.type
_entity.pdbx_description
1 polymer ?
#
loop_
_entity_poly.entity_id
_entity_poly.type
_entity_poly.pdbx_seq_one_letter_code
_entity_poly.pdbx_strand_id
1 'polypeptide(L)'
;SVILKYSDRPEKRVGEDSVWDKSEAALLSAIKQSKLEYTVNKGEGAFYGPKIEFVLRDAIGRDWQCGTLQVDLNLPGRLGASYVDKDGTKKVPVMLHRALFGSLERFIGILIENYAGKLPFWLSPNQVVILPIAEENNDYVNKLFEDLFKEGIKCEVDLRNQKINYKIREHSLAKVPMILVCGKKEVS
;
A
#
# COMPACT_ATOMS: atom_id res chain seq x y z
N SER A 1 -14.93 0.07 -3.86
CA SER A 1 -15.47 -0.04 -2.48
C SER A 1 -14.62 -1.00 -1.64
N VAL A 2 -14.72 -0.88 -0.31
CA VAL A 2 -14.06 -1.79 0.64
C VAL A 2 -15.12 -2.70 1.23
N ILE A 3 -14.87 -4.01 1.23
CA ILE A 3 -15.72 -5.04 1.80
C ILE A 3 -14.98 -5.66 2.98
N LEU A 4 -15.64 -5.75 4.13
CA LEU A 4 -15.10 -6.40 5.31
C LEU A 4 -15.63 -7.83 5.38
N LYS A 5 -14.72 -8.80 5.52
CA LYS A 5 -15.07 -10.22 5.70
C LYS A 5 -14.50 -10.71 7.02
N TYR A 6 -15.30 -11.45 7.77
CA TYR A 6 -14.87 -12.16 8.96
C TYR A 6 -14.77 -13.66 8.64
N SER A 7 -13.61 -14.25 8.87
CA SER A 7 -13.35 -15.67 8.63
C SER A 7 -13.09 -16.38 9.95
N ASP A 8 -13.96 -17.30 10.29
CA ASP A 8 -13.93 -18.07 11.53
C ASP A 8 -13.06 -19.34 11.41
N ARG A 9 -13.07 -20.17 12.43
CA ARG A 9 -12.24 -21.38 12.57
C ARG A 9 -12.45 -22.36 11.41
N PRO A 10 -11.36 -22.85 10.76
CA PRO A 10 -11.45 -23.95 9.81
C PRO A 10 -11.57 -25.31 10.52
N GLU A 11 -11.98 -26.34 9.79
CA GLU A 11 -12.05 -27.72 10.31
C GLU A 11 -10.67 -28.19 10.81
N LYS A 12 -9.63 -28.01 9.97
CA LYS A 12 -8.24 -28.34 10.33
C LYS A 12 -7.57 -27.12 10.94
N ARG A 13 -7.38 -27.14 12.26
CA ARG A 13 -6.81 -26.04 13.03
C ARG A 13 -5.90 -26.51 14.15
N VAL A 14 -5.12 -25.63 14.71
CA VAL A 14 -4.30 -25.85 15.91
C VAL A 14 -4.88 -25.08 17.09
N GLY A 15 -4.61 -25.58 18.31
CA GLY A 15 -5.05 -24.96 19.56
C GLY A 15 -6.42 -25.48 20.04
N GLU A 16 -6.71 -25.17 21.29
CA GLU A 16 -7.93 -25.58 21.98
C GLU A 16 -9.14 -24.75 21.55
N ASP A 17 -10.33 -25.34 21.56
CA ASP A 17 -11.56 -24.63 21.19
C ASP A 17 -11.81 -23.38 22.04
N SER A 18 -11.47 -23.42 23.32
CA SER A 18 -11.57 -22.26 24.21
C SER A 18 -10.70 -21.07 23.79
N VAL A 19 -9.57 -21.33 23.12
CA VAL A 19 -8.67 -20.32 22.57
C VAL A 19 -9.30 -19.70 21.32
N TRP A 20 -9.91 -20.53 20.48
CA TRP A 20 -10.65 -20.08 19.31
C TRP A 20 -11.87 -19.24 19.69
N ASP A 21 -12.64 -19.67 20.68
CA ASP A 21 -13.80 -18.90 21.17
C ASP A 21 -13.41 -17.49 21.62
N LYS A 22 -12.30 -17.35 22.36
CA LYS A 22 -11.78 -16.04 22.78
C LYS A 22 -11.33 -15.18 21.60
N SER A 23 -10.61 -15.77 20.65
CA SER A 23 -10.09 -15.06 19.47
C SER A 23 -11.22 -14.56 18.58
N GLU A 24 -12.18 -15.41 18.31
CA GLU A 24 -13.36 -15.10 17.51
C GLU A 24 -14.23 -14.01 18.16
N ALA A 25 -14.49 -14.16 19.46
CA ALA A 25 -15.24 -13.16 20.22
C ALA A 25 -14.56 -11.79 20.21
N ALA A 26 -13.22 -11.75 20.33
CA ALA A 26 -12.46 -10.52 20.29
C ALA A 26 -12.56 -9.81 18.92
N LEU A 27 -12.38 -10.55 17.82
CA LEU A 27 -12.52 -10.01 16.47
C LEU A 27 -13.94 -9.52 16.16
N LEU A 28 -14.95 -10.32 16.52
CA LEU A 28 -16.36 -9.94 16.34
C LEU A 28 -16.72 -8.69 17.15
N SER A 29 -16.20 -8.58 18.38
CA SER A 29 -16.39 -7.38 19.20
C SER A 29 -15.77 -6.14 18.52
N ALA A 30 -14.55 -6.26 18.00
CA ALA A 30 -13.87 -5.17 17.29
C ALA A 30 -14.65 -4.74 16.03
N ILE A 31 -15.15 -5.69 15.24
CA ILE A 31 -15.98 -5.39 14.06
C ILE A 31 -17.27 -4.65 14.47
N LYS A 32 -17.97 -5.14 15.50
CA LYS A 32 -19.19 -4.47 15.98
C LYS A 32 -18.93 -3.05 16.46
N GLN A 33 -17.83 -2.81 17.16
CA GLN A 33 -17.42 -1.46 17.60
C GLN A 33 -17.11 -0.53 16.43
N SER A 34 -16.54 -1.06 15.33
CA SER A 34 -16.24 -0.26 14.15
C SER A 34 -17.47 0.23 13.39
N LYS A 35 -18.64 -0.36 13.64
CA LYS A 35 -19.92 -0.10 12.95
C LYS A 35 -19.86 -0.31 11.43
N LEU A 36 -18.88 -1.06 10.95
CA LEU A 36 -18.75 -1.41 9.54
C LEU A 36 -19.59 -2.65 9.23
N GLU A 37 -20.21 -2.67 8.05
CA GLU A 37 -20.88 -3.85 7.54
C GLU A 37 -19.86 -4.92 7.19
N TYR A 38 -20.18 -6.18 7.48
CA TYR A 38 -19.30 -7.30 7.19
C TYR A 38 -20.07 -8.55 6.76
N THR A 39 -19.39 -9.44 6.09
CA THR A 39 -19.87 -10.78 5.73
C THR A 39 -19.08 -11.83 6.49
N VAL A 40 -19.70 -12.98 6.74
CA VAL A 40 -19.04 -14.11 7.41
C VAL A 40 -18.62 -15.14 6.37
N ASN A 41 -17.34 -15.46 6.34
CA ASN A 41 -16.74 -16.56 5.58
C ASN A 41 -16.49 -17.73 6.54
N LYS A 42 -17.44 -18.66 6.60
CA LYS A 42 -17.33 -19.81 7.51
C LYS A 42 -16.20 -20.75 7.12
N GLY A 43 -15.34 -21.09 8.08
CA GLY A 43 -14.25 -22.05 7.88
C GLY A 43 -13.04 -21.51 7.12
N GLU A 44 -13.00 -20.22 6.77
CA GLU A 44 -11.95 -19.64 5.95
C GLU A 44 -10.86 -18.92 6.77
N GLY A 45 -10.87 -19.07 8.09
CA GLY A 45 -9.80 -18.60 8.96
C GLY A 45 -8.46 -19.28 8.67
N ALA A 46 -7.36 -18.71 9.16
CA ALA A 46 -6.09 -19.40 9.10
C ALA A 46 -6.09 -20.59 10.09
N PHE A 47 -5.26 -21.61 9.84
CA PHE A 47 -5.20 -22.79 10.73
C PHE A 47 -4.79 -22.45 12.17
N TYR A 48 -4.21 -21.28 12.42
CA TYR A 48 -3.72 -20.81 13.72
C TYR A 48 -4.57 -19.71 14.35
N GLY A 49 -5.52 -19.11 13.62
CA GLY A 49 -6.38 -18.07 14.16
C GLY A 49 -7.43 -17.51 13.19
N PRO A 50 -8.52 -16.94 13.74
CA PRO A 50 -9.53 -16.26 12.93
C PRO A 50 -8.97 -14.95 12.35
N LYS A 51 -9.61 -14.45 11.30
CA LYS A 51 -9.15 -13.24 10.60
C LYS A 51 -10.28 -12.32 10.19
N ILE A 52 -9.93 -11.04 10.12
CA ILE A 52 -10.70 -10.00 9.40
C ILE A 52 -9.96 -9.71 8.10
N GLU A 53 -10.67 -9.69 6.99
CA GLU A 53 -10.14 -9.42 5.66
C GLU A 53 -10.74 -8.13 5.12
N PHE A 54 -9.87 -7.28 4.58
CA PHE A 54 -10.25 -6.05 3.88
C PHE A 54 -10.10 -6.30 2.38
N VAL A 55 -11.22 -6.41 1.70
CA VAL A 55 -11.29 -6.73 0.27
C VAL A 55 -11.66 -5.46 -0.50
N LEU A 56 -10.82 -5.10 -1.46
CA LEU A 56 -11.10 -4.00 -2.38
C LEU A 56 -11.89 -4.52 -3.57
N ARG A 57 -13.03 -3.91 -3.86
CA ARG A 57 -13.77 -4.19 -5.11
C ARG A 57 -13.47 -3.08 -6.11
N ASP A 58 -12.95 -3.46 -7.26
CA ASP A 58 -12.63 -2.54 -8.35
C ASP A 58 -13.88 -2.10 -9.15
N ALA A 59 -13.67 -1.26 -10.15
CA ALA A 59 -14.76 -0.68 -10.95
C ALA A 59 -15.48 -1.71 -11.84
N ILE A 60 -14.84 -2.84 -12.16
CA ILE A 60 -15.43 -3.93 -12.96
C ILE A 60 -15.90 -5.10 -12.09
N GLY A 61 -15.96 -4.93 -10.78
CA GLY A 61 -16.56 -5.90 -9.85
C GLY A 61 -15.62 -7.01 -9.38
N ARG A 62 -14.30 -6.96 -9.64
CA ARG A 62 -13.34 -7.95 -9.14
C ARG A 62 -13.00 -7.66 -7.68
N ASP A 63 -12.91 -8.70 -6.88
CA ASP A 63 -12.53 -8.64 -5.46
C ASP A 63 -11.04 -8.89 -5.29
N TRP A 64 -10.37 -7.99 -4.55
CA TRP A 64 -8.94 -8.04 -4.26
C TRP A 64 -8.71 -8.02 -2.77
N GLN A 65 -8.33 -9.16 -2.20
CA GLN A 65 -7.91 -9.20 -0.80
C GLN A 65 -6.58 -8.47 -0.63
N CYS A 66 -6.59 -7.38 0.12
CA CYS A 66 -5.43 -6.54 0.39
C CYS A 66 -5.05 -6.54 1.87
N GLY A 67 -5.97 -6.16 2.74
CA GLY A 67 -5.70 -6.08 4.17
C GLY A 67 -6.17 -7.30 4.94
N THR A 68 -5.43 -7.65 6.00
CA THR A 68 -5.86 -8.67 6.98
C THR A 68 -5.51 -8.24 8.40
N LEU A 69 -6.32 -8.66 9.35
CA LEU A 69 -6.01 -8.65 10.77
C LEU A 69 -6.31 -10.04 11.32
N GLN A 70 -5.31 -10.70 11.88
CA GLN A 70 -5.41 -12.05 12.42
C GLN A 70 -5.00 -12.06 13.90
N VAL A 71 -5.76 -12.77 14.72
CA VAL A 71 -5.41 -13.02 16.13
C VAL A 71 -4.76 -14.39 16.23
N ASP A 72 -3.58 -14.44 16.83
CA ASP A 72 -2.81 -15.65 17.01
C ASP A 72 -2.45 -15.82 18.49
N LEU A 73 -3.03 -16.83 19.12
CA LEU A 73 -2.78 -17.22 20.50
C LEU A 73 -1.87 -18.47 20.59
N ASN A 74 -1.42 -19.03 19.46
CA ASN A 74 -0.66 -20.27 19.42
C ASN A 74 0.83 -20.05 19.17
N LEU A 75 1.18 -19.23 18.18
CA LEU A 75 2.57 -19.04 17.74
C LEU A 75 3.47 -18.43 18.82
N PRO A 76 3.04 -17.42 19.61
CA PRO A 76 3.88 -16.85 20.67
C PRO A 76 4.38 -17.87 21.67
N GLY A 77 3.51 -18.80 22.13
CA GLY A 77 3.90 -19.88 23.04
C GLY A 77 4.91 -20.84 22.43
N ARG A 78 4.74 -21.20 21.14
CA ARG A 78 5.69 -22.04 20.41
C ARG A 78 7.05 -21.39 20.21
N LEU A 79 7.10 -20.08 20.09
CA LEU A 79 8.32 -19.29 20.00
C LEU A 79 8.96 -18.99 21.38
N GLY A 80 8.36 -19.46 22.48
CA GLY A 80 8.84 -19.18 23.82
C GLY A 80 8.67 -17.73 24.26
N ALA A 81 7.82 -16.95 23.59
CA ALA A 81 7.56 -15.56 23.94
C ALA A 81 6.79 -15.48 25.28
N SER A 82 7.24 -14.60 26.17
CA SER A 82 6.56 -14.36 27.45
C SER A 82 6.71 -12.90 27.87
N TYR A 83 5.76 -12.42 28.68
CA TYR A 83 5.82 -11.13 29.34
C TYR A 83 5.49 -11.31 30.84
N VAL A 84 5.91 -10.35 31.66
CA VAL A 84 5.56 -10.32 33.08
C VAL A 84 4.29 -9.49 33.23
N ASP A 85 3.21 -10.13 33.71
CA ASP A 85 1.94 -9.46 33.97
C ASP A 85 1.97 -8.67 35.29
N LYS A 86 0.94 -7.87 35.55
CA LYS A 86 0.81 -7.01 36.74
C LYS A 86 0.87 -7.80 38.07
N ASP A 87 0.52 -9.07 38.04
CA ASP A 87 0.61 -9.99 39.17
C ASP A 87 2.01 -10.59 39.37
N GLY A 88 3.00 -10.18 38.56
CA GLY A 88 4.38 -10.70 38.62
C GLY A 88 4.56 -12.07 37.93
N THR A 89 3.52 -12.68 37.40
CA THR A 89 3.61 -13.98 36.71
C THR A 89 4.00 -13.81 35.24
N LYS A 90 4.70 -14.81 34.69
CA LYS A 90 4.99 -14.88 33.25
C LYS A 90 3.78 -15.40 32.50
N LYS A 91 3.35 -14.68 31.47
CA LYS A 91 2.26 -15.06 30.59
C LYS A 91 2.68 -15.03 29.11
N VAL A 92 2.04 -15.84 28.29
CA VAL A 92 2.24 -15.85 26.85
C VAL A 92 1.47 -14.65 26.24
N PRO A 93 2.10 -13.81 25.42
CA PRO A 93 1.43 -12.68 24.77
C PRO A 93 0.48 -13.15 23.66
N VAL A 94 -0.47 -12.30 23.31
CA VAL A 94 -1.27 -12.43 22.08
C VAL A 94 -0.49 -11.80 20.94
N MET A 95 -0.45 -12.45 19.78
CA MET A 95 0.14 -11.91 18.57
C MET A 95 -0.96 -11.46 17.61
N LEU A 96 -0.77 -10.28 17.03
CA LEU A 96 -1.62 -9.75 15.97
C LEU A 96 -0.81 -9.67 14.68
N HIS A 97 -1.28 -10.37 13.65
CA HIS A 97 -0.73 -10.27 12.31
C HIS A 97 -1.54 -9.24 11.53
N ARG A 98 -0.87 -8.22 11.00
CA ARG A 98 -1.52 -7.14 10.25
C ARG A 98 -0.86 -6.95 8.89
N ALA A 99 -1.59 -7.22 7.83
CA ALA A 99 -1.25 -6.79 6.48
C ALA A 99 -2.12 -5.60 6.06
N LEU A 100 -1.51 -4.58 5.45
CA LEU A 100 -2.23 -3.41 4.94
C LEU A 100 -2.58 -3.56 3.46
N PHE A 101 -1.61 -3.94 2.65
CA PHE A 101 -1.74 -4.00 1.19
C PHE A 101 -1.70 -5.44 0.64
N GLY A 102 -1.41 -6.43 1.48
CA GLY A 102 -1.16 -7.80 1.05
C GLY A 102 0.13 -7.90 0.24
N SER A 103 0.08 -8.37 -1.01
CA SER A 103 1.19 -8.31 -1.96
C SER A 103 1.32 -6.90 -2.52
N LEU A 104 2.53 -6.32 -2.44
CA LEU A 104 2.82 -4.99 -3.01
C LEU A 104 2.65 -4.99 -4.53
N GLU A 105 3.05 -6.05 -5.22
CA GLU A 105 2.93 -6.19 -6.67
C GLU A 105 1.45 -6.15 -7.10
N ARG A 106 0.60 -6.89 -6.40
CA ARG A 106 -0.86 -6.87 -6.65
C ARG A 106 -1.44 -5.50 -6.39
N PHE A 107 -1.08 -4.88 -5.29
CA PHE A 107 -1.60 -3.56 -4.92
C PHE A 107 -1.16 -2.48 -5.91
N ILE A 108 0.10 -2.48 -6.34
CA ILE A 108 0.61 -1.59 -7.38
C ILE A 108 -0.13 -1.81 -8.70
N GLY A 109 -0.37 -3.08 -9.08
CA GLY A 109 -1.17 -3.39 -10.27
C GLY A 109 -2.58 -2.80 -10.21
N ILE A 110 -3.26 -2.92 -9.07
CA ILE A 110 -4.59 -2.32 -8.84
C ILE A 110 -4.52 -0.78 -8.97
N LEU A 111 -3.49 -0.14 -8.43
CA LEU A 111 -3.31 1.30 -8.53
C LEU A 111 -3.09 1.75 -9.98
N ILE A 112 -2.22 1.06 -10.71
CA ILE A 112 -1.96 1.36 -12.13
C ILE A 112 -3.23 1.25 -12.95
N GLU A 113 -4.01 0.17 -12.78
CA GLU A 113 -5.30 0.01 -13.45
C GLU A 113 -6.30 1.11 -13.06
N ASN A 114 -6.44 1.39 -11.76
CA ASN A 114 -7.40 2.38 -11.27
C ASN A 114 -7.14 3.79 -11.81
N TYR A 115 -5.87 4.17 -11.94
CA TYR A 115 -5.46 5.47 -12.45
C TYR A 115 -5.16 5.47 -13.96
N ALA A 116 -5.32 4.36 -14.66
CA ALA A 116 -4.91 4.19 -16.06
C ALA A 116 -3.45 4.66 -16.29
N GLY A 117 -2.57 4.38 -15.33
CA GLY A 117 -1.18 4.79 -15.32
C GLY A 117 -0.94 6.27 -14.97
N LYS A 118 -1.98 7.11 -14.85
CA LYS A 118 -1.86 8.52 -14.45
C LYS A 118 -1.89 8.66 -12.92
N LEU A 119 -0.82 8.22 -12.27
CA LEU A 119 -0.73 8.27 -10.82
C LEU A 119 -0.79 9.72 -10.30
N PRO A 120 -1.34 9.96 -9.11
CA PRO A 120 -1.24 11.24 -8.44
C PRO A 120 0.23 11.67 -8.27
N PHE A 121 0.50 12.97 -8.25
CA PHE A 121 1.86 13.53 -8.18
C PHE A 121 2.71 12.87 -7.09
N TRP A 122 2.21 12.80 -5.85
CA TRP A 122 2.94 12.24 -4.70
C TRP A 122 3.24 10.73 -4.80
N LEU A 123 2.49 10.00 -5.64
CA LEU A 123 2.64 8.55 -5.84
C LEU A 123 3.44 8.23 -7.12
N SER A 124 3.63 9.21 -7.99
CA SER A 124 4.37 9.01 -9.24
C SER A 124 5.84 8.70 -8.98
N PRO A 125 6.43 7.68 -9.66
CA PRO A 125 7.85 7.37 -9.56
C PRO A 125 8.72 8.47 -10.15
N ASN A 126 8.26 9.14 -11.21
CA ASN A 126 8.83 10.34 -11.81
C ASN A 126 7.78 11.43 -11.75
N GLN A 127 8.03 12.47 -10.94
CA GLN A 127 7.05 13.52 -10.66
C GLN A 127 7.15 14.68 -11.63
N VAL A 128 8.38 15.02 -12.01
CA VAL A 128 8.70 16.15 -12.86
C VAL A 128 9.73 15.75 -13.89
N VAL A 129 9.55 16.15 -15.12
CA VAL A 129 10.61 16.14 -16.13
C VAL A 129 10.89 17.56 -16.59
N ILE A 130 12.17 17.91 -16.71
CA ILE A 130 12.63 19.23 -17.10
C ILE A 130 13.26 19.15 -18.50
N LEU A 131 12.75 19.96 -19.42
CA LEU A 131 13.10 19.93 -20.84
C LEU A 131 13.68 21.26 -21.26
N PRO A 132 15.00 21.36 -21.53
CA PRO A 132 15.56 22.56 -22.19
C PRO A 132 15.11 22.62 -23.66
N ILE A 133 14.77 23.83 -24.14
CA ILE A 133 14.46 24.09 -25.56
C ILE A 133 15.74 24.10 -26.40
N ALA A 134 16.83 24.63 -25.85
CA ALA A 134 18.13 24.71 -26.49
C ALA A 134 19.24 24.36 -25.50
N GLU A 135 20.41 23.96 -26.02
CA GLU A 135 21.57 23.56 -25.20
C GLU A 135 22.08 24.69 -24.29
N GLU A 136 21.94 25.94 -24.68
CA GLU A 136 22.30 27.12 -23.88
C GLU A 136 21.52 27.20 -22.54
N ASN A 137 20.41 26.46 -22.41
CA ASN A 137 19.59 26.43 -21.19
C ASN A 137 19.95 25.25 -20.25
N ASN A 138 20.92 24.41 -20.62
CA ASN A 138 21.25 23.20 -19.86
C ASN A 138 21.73 23.50 -18.42
N ASP A 139 22.54 24.56 -18.24
CA ASP A 139 23.05 24.93 -16.92
C ASP A 139 21.91 25.35 -15.97
N TYR A 140 20.95 26.13 -16.48
CA TYR A 140 19.75 26.49 -15.72
C TYR A 140 18.90 25.26 -15.34
N VAL A 141 18.68 24.37 -16.29
CA VAL A 141 17.87 23.17 -16.09
C VAL A 141 18.52 22.23 -15.07
N ASN A 142 19.86 22.08 -15.12
CA ASN A 142 20.59 21.27 -14.13
C ASN A 142 20.50 21.89 -12.73
N LYS A 143 20.59 23.20 -12.60
CA LYS A 143 20.42 23.90 -11.33
C LYS A 143 19.00 23.71 -10.80
N LEU A 144 17.98 23.87 -11.65
CA LEU A 144 16.59 23.67 -11.29
C LEU A 144 16.33 22.22 -10.83
N PHE A 145 16.95 21.24 -11.51
CA PHE A 145 16.92 19.84 -11.09
C PHE A 145 17.48 19.65 -9.67
N GLU A 146 18.67 20.21 -9.38
CA GLU A 146 19.28 20.12 -8.06
C GLU A 146 18.40 20.75 -6.97
N ASP A 147 17.78 21.87 -7.25
CA ASP A 147 16.92 22.57 -6.29
C ASP A 147 15.64 21.76 -6.02
N LEU A 148 14.98 21.22 -7.04
CA LEU A 148 13.83 20.35 -6.87
C LEU A 148 14.18 19.03 -6.15
N PHE A 149 15.33 18.46 -6.46
CA PHE A 149 15.80 17.22 -5.81
C PHE A 149 16.08 17.44 -4.30
N LYS A 150 16.65 18.59 -3.91
CA LYS A 150 16.85 18.98 -2.50
C LYS A 150 15.53 19.10 -1.75
N GLU A 151 14.46 19.55 -2.43
CA GLU A 151 13.09 19.62 -1.89
C GLU A 151 12.38 18.24 -1.84
N GLY A 152 13.07 17.17 -2.24
CA GLY A 152 12.53 15.80 -2.22
C GLY A 152 11.61 15.45 -3.39
N ILE A 153 11.61 16.26 -4.45
CA ILE A 153 10.83 16.01 -5.66
C ILE A 153 11.59 15.04 -6.56
N LYS A 154 10.95 13.97 -7.00
CA LYS A 154 11.52 13.00 -7.94
C LYS A 154 11.44 13.56 -9.34
N CYS A 155 12.57 14.04 -9.85
CA CYS A 155 12.65 14.69 -11.14
C CYS A 155 13.73 14.10 -12.05
N GLU A 156 13.58 14.30 -13.33
CA GLU A 156 14.52 13.94 -14.40
C GLU A 156 14.77 15.12 -15.30
N VAL A 157 15.93 15.13 -15.96
CA VAL A 157 16.28 16.10 -16.99
C VAL A 157 16.46 15.37 -18.32
N ASP A 158 15.79 15.84 -19.37
CA ASP A 158 15.97 15.28 -20.73
C ASP A 158 16.79 16.22 -21.60
N LEU A 159 18.11 16.00 -21.60
CA LEU A 159 19.10 16.76 -22.39
C LEU A 159 19.30 16.22 -23.81
N ARG A 160 18.53 15.20 -24.24
CA ARG A 160 18.67 14.63 -25.58
C ARG A 160 18.48 15.69 -26.66
N ASN A 161 19.31 15.65 -27.71
CA ASN A 161 19.18 16.52 -28.86
C ASN A 161 18.00 16.07 -29.76
N GLN A 162 16.78 16.36 -29.29
CA GLN A 162 15.51 16.05 -29.96
C GLN A 162 14.59 17.28 -29.98
N LYS A 163 13.69 17.34 -30.96
CA LYS A 163 12.68 18.39 -31.01
C LYS A 163 11.83 18.41 -29.73
N ILE A 164 11.63 19.59 -29.17
CA ILE A 164 10.87 19.76 -27.92
C ILE A 164 9.50 19.11 -27.94
N ASN A 165 8.76 19.17 -29.03
CA ASN A 165 7.45 18.53 -29.18
C ASN A 165 7.54 17.02 -29.10
N TYR A 166 8.64 16.42 -29.56
CA TYR A 166 8.87 14.97 -29.46
C TYR A 166 9.09 14.58 -27.99
N LYS A 167 9.95 15.29 -27.26
CA LYS A 167 10.20 15.08 -25.84
C LYS A 167 8.90 15.20 -25.02
N ILE A 168 8.13 16.27 -25.23
CA ILE A 168 6.84 16.48 -24.55
C ILE A 168 5.90 15.31 -24.81
N ARG A 169 5.82 14.84 -26.06
CA ARG A 169 4.97 13.68 -26.40
C ARG A 169 5.40 12.42 -25.68
N GLU A 170 6.69 12.08 -25.65
CA GLU A 170 7.20 10.90 -24.97
C GLU A 170 6.86 10.92 -23.48
N HIS A 171 7.19 12.01 -22.79
CA HIS A 171 6.94 12.14 -21.36
C HIS A 171 5.43 12.18 -21.02
N SER A 172 4.60 12.74 -21.91
CA SER A 172 3.14 12.69 -21.79
C SER A 172 2.61 11.26 -21.95
N LEU A 173 3.14 10.47 -22.87
CA LEU A 173 2.80 9.06 -23.05
C LEU A 173 3.27 8.22 -21.85
N ALA A 174 4.42 8.55 -21.28
CA ALA A 174 4.94 7.96 -20.04
C ALA A 174 4.16 8.38 -18.78
N LYS A 175 3.14 9.25 -18.93
CA LYS A 175 2.27 9.73 -17.84
C LYS A 175 3.00 10.49 -16.75
N VAL A 176 4.10 11.17 -17.08
CA VAL A 176 4.77 12.07 -16.14
C VAL A 176 3.80 13.20 -15.77
N PRO A 177 3.51 13.43 -14.46
CA PRO A 177 2.49 14.38 -14.04
C PRO A 177 2.80 15.85 -14.41
N MET A 178 4.07 16.22 -14.41
CA MET A 178 4.49 17.60 -14.67
C MET A 178 5.67 17.64 -15.63
N ILE A 179 5.54 18.48 -16.67
CA ILE A 179 6.59 18.72 -17.66
C ILE A 179 6.95 20.20 -17.60
N LEU A 180 8.19 20.52 -17.23
CA LEU A 180 8.73 21.87 -17.23
C LEU A 180 9.53 22.10 -18.50
N VAL A 181 9.12 23.06 -19.31
CA VAL A 181 9.80 23.42 -20.54
C VAL A 181 10.52 24.74 -20.29
N CYS A 182 11.86 24.73 -20.42
CA CYS A 182 12.71 25.86 -20.11
C CYS A 182 13.33 26.43 -21.39
N GLY A 183 12.95 27.64 -21.72
CA GLY A 183 13.51 28.45 -22.81
C GLY A 183 14.10 29.78 -22.29
N LYS A 184 14.39 30.71 -23.20
CA LYS A 184 15.01 32.02 -22.86
C LYS A 184 14.19 32.84 -21.87
N LYS A 185 12.86 32.71 -21.88
CA LYS A 185 11.98 33.47 -20.98
C LYS A 185 12.00 32.97 -19.54
N GLU A 186 12.22 31.68 -19.37
CA GLU A 186 12.27 31.03 -18.05
C GLU A 186 13.65 31.18 -17.39
N VAL A 187 14.70 31.47 -18.21
CA VAL A 187 16.08 31.64 -17.74
C VAL A 187 16.39 33.11 -17.39
N SER A 188 15.62 34.07 -17.92
CA SER A 188 15.76 35.51 -17.64
C SER A 188 15.09 35.91 -16.28
#